data_ca6dd93995f1a9dcc56f9784332d81ba
#
_entry.id   ca6dd93995f1a9dcc56f9784332d81ba
#
_cell.length_a   1.000
_cell.length_b   1.000
_cell.length_c   1.000
_cell.angle_alpha   90.00
_cell.angle_beta   90.00
_cell.angle_gamma   90.00
#
_symmetry.space_group_name_H-M   'P 1'
#
loop_
_entity.id
_entity.type
_entity.pdbx_description
1 polymer ?
#
loop_
_entity_poly.entity_id
_entity_poly.type
_entity_poly.pdbx_seq_one_letter_code
_entity_poly.pdbx_strand_id
1 'polypeptide(L)'
;MILQETYTLANGIAIPKLGLGTWFIDNNKAAQAVRTAAELGYRLIDTAQAYGNERGVGEGIRTCGLKREELFVASKVAAEHKTYEDAARSIDETLEKMCLTYLDQMLIHSPQPWRELSLIHI
;
A
#
# COMPACT_ATOMS: atom_id res chain seq x y z
N MET A 1 20.18 5.61 -11.15
CA MET A 1 20.25 5.69 -9.69
C MET A 1 19.20 4.77 -9.10
N ILE A 2 19.37 4.36 -7.86
CA ILE A 2 18.51 3.33 -7.23
C ILE A 2 17.02 3.70 -7.26
N LEU A 3 16.69 4.98 -7.17
CA LEU A 3 15.28 5.44 -7.18
C LEU A 3 14.57 5.20 -8.52
N GLN A 4 15.31 5.02 -9.60
CA GLN A 4 14.74 4.71 -10.92
C GLN A 4 14.82 3.21 -11.26
N GLU A 5 15.49 2.42 -10.43
CA GLU A 5 15.65 0.98 -10.69
C GLU A 5 14.41 0.22 -10.27
N THR A 6 14.06 -0.79 -11.06
CA THR A 6 12.88 -1.61 -10.81
C THR A 6 13.20 -3.10 -10.94
N TYR A 7 12.35 -3.93 -10.32
CA TYR A 7 12.24 -5.34 -10.67
C TYR A 7 10.99 -5.52 -11.52
N THR A 8 11.02 -6.49 -12.41
CA THR A 8 9.84 -6.86 -13.19
C THR A 8 9.17 -8.06 -12.50
N LEU A 9 7.90 -7.89 -12.13
CA LEU A 9 7.12 -8.95 -11.51
C LEU A 9 6.68 -9.97 -12.57
N ALA A 10 6.21 -11.15 -12.11
CA ALA A 10 5.81 -12.23 -13.00
C ALA A 10 4.72 -11.82 -14.02
N ASN A 11 3.88 -10.85 -13.65
CA ASN A 11 2.82 -10.31 -14.53
C ASN A 11 3.29 -9.18 -15.46
N GLY A 12 4.60 -8.91 -15.49
CA GLY A 12 5.16 -7.86 -16.34
C GLY A 12 5.15 -6.45 -15.75
N ILE A 13 4.59 -6.27 -14.55
CA ILE A 13 4.54 -4.96 -13.89
C ILE A 13 5.88 -4.66 -13.24
N ALA A 14 6.37 -3.42 -13.40
CA ALA A 14 7.60 -2.97 -12.76
C ALA A 14 7.31 -2.47 -11.35
N ILE A 15 8.07 -2.97 -10.36
CA ILE A 15 8.02 -2.48 -8.99
C ILE A 15 9.34 -1.78 -8.68
N PRO A 16 9.33 -0.54 -8.14
CA PRO A 16 10.57 0.13 -7.74
C PRO A 16 11.34 -0.69 -6.68
N LYS A 17 12.67 -0.66 -6.78
CA LYS A 17 13.53 -1.37 -5.83
C LYS A 17 13.53 -0.74 -4.45
N LEU A 18 13.31 0.58 -4.37
CA LEU A 18 13.32 1.33 -3.13
C LEU A 18 12.00 2.06 -2.96
N GLY A 19 11.46 2.05 -1.75
CA GLY A 19 10.19 2.71 -1.45
C GLY A 19 10.15 3.31 -0.07
N LEU A 20 9.09 4.08 0.18
CA LEU A 20 8.79 4.63 1.50
C LEU A 20 7.92 3.65 2.26
N GLY A 21 8.39 3.15 3.40
CA GLY A 21 7.57 2.44 4.37
C GLY A 21 6.93 3.43 5.34
N THR A 22 5.68 3.22 5.68
CA THR A 22 4.92 4.17 6.50
C THR A 22 4.62 3.67 7.92
N TRP A 23 5.18 2.55 8.34
CA TRP A 23 4.99 2.05 9.69
C TRP A 23 5.51 3.07 10.71
N PHE A 24 4.76 3.29 11.78
CA PHE A 24 5.03 4.28 12.82
C PHE A 24 4.96 5.75 12.37
N ILE A 25 4.45 6.02 11.19
CA ILE A 25 4.12 7.40 10.80
C ILE A 25 2.67 7.67 11.21
N ASP A 26 2.45 8.68 12.06
CA ASP A 26 1.10 9.05 12.47
C ASP A 26 0.25 9.46 11.27
N ASN A 27 -1.04 9.15 11.35
CA ASN A 27 -1.96 9.45 10.25
C ASN A 27 -1.95 10.92 9.85
N ASN A 28 -1.81 11.83 10.81
CA ASN A 28 -1.78 13.27 10.54
C ASN A 28 -0.45 13.77 9.95
N LYS A 29 0.57 12.91 9.88
CA LYS A 29 1.89 13.22 9.31
C LYS A 29 2.16 12.45 8.03
N ALA A 30 1.35 11.44 7.74
CA ALA A 30 1.60 10.53 6.62
C ALA A 30 1.52 11.24 5.27
N ALA A 31 0.58 12.14 5.07
CA ALA A 31 0.44 12.87 3.81
C ALA A 31 1.70 13.67 3.48
N GLN A 32 2.26 14.37 4.46
CA GLN A 32 3.49 15.15 4.24
C GLN A 32 4.68 14.23 3.97
N ALA A 33 4.78 13.10 4.68
CA ALA A 33 5.85 12.13 4.44
C ALA A 33 5.81 11.62 3.00
N VAL A 34 4.63 11.29 2.50
CA VAL A 34 4.45 10.83 1.12
C VAL A 34 4.82 11.92 0.12
N ARG A 35 4.37 13.16 0.34
CA ARG A 35 4.69 14.28 -0.54
C ARG A 35 6.20 14.51 -0.59
N THR A 36 6.86 14.50 0.55
CA THR A 36 8.31 14.66 0.62
C THR A 36 9.05 13.54 -0.10
N ALA A 37 8.62 12.30 0.10
CA ALA A 37 9.20 11.15 -0.60
C ALA A 37 9.06 11.29 -2.12
N ALA A 38 7.89 11.70 -2.58
CA ALA A 38 7.64 11.91 -4.01
C ALA A 38 8.55 12.98 -4.60
N GLU A 39 8.76 14.08 -3.87
CA GLU A 39 9.69 15.14 -4.27
C GLU A 39 11.13 14.63 -4.39
N LEU A 40 11.53 13.72 -3.51
CA LEU A 40 12.85 13.11 -3.51
C LEU A 40 13.04 12.05 -4.60
N GLY A 41 11.99 11.67 -5.30
CA GLY A 41 12.06 10.67 -6.37
C GLY A 41 11.53 9.29 -6.00
N TYR A 42 11.00 9.10 -4.81
CA TYR A 42 10.38 7.82 -4.42
C TYR A 42 9.09 7.60 -5.22
N ARG A 43 8.89 6.36 -5.68
CA ARG A 43 7.71 6.00 -6.48
C ARG A 43 6.96 4.80 -5.91
N LEU A 44 7.50 4.12 -4.89
CA LEU A 44 6.83 3.03 -4.17
C LEU A 44 6.46 3.53 -2.78
N ILE A 45 5.18 3.42 -2.45
CA ILE A 45 4.65 3.77 -1.13
C ILE A 45 4.04 2.51 -0.53
N ASP A 46 4.53 2.11 0.64
CA ASP A 46 4.06 0.91 1.34
C ASP A 46 3.36 1.29 2.63
N THR A 47 2.14 0.80 2.79
CA THR A 47 1.35 0.97 4.01
C THR A 47 0.68 -0.35 4.38
N ALA A 48 -0.19 -0.34 5.38
CA ALA A 48 -0.95 -1.50 5.81
C ALA A 48 -2.20 -1.08 6.59
N GLN A 49 -3.21 -1.92 6.56
CA GLN A 49 -4.43 -1.70 7.37
C GLN A 49 -4.08 -1.54 8.86
N ALA A 50 -3.13 -2.33 9.35
CA ALA A 50 -2.73 -2.32 10.76
C ALA A 50 -1.99 -1.06 11.19
N TYR A 51 -1.50 -0.26 10.27
CA TYR A 51 -0.72 0.94 10.62
C TYR A 51 -1.59 2.11 11.08
N GLY A 52 -2.88 2.09 10.78
CA GLY A 52 -3.81 3.14 11.18
C GLY A 52 -3.61 4.47 10.45
N ASN A 53 -2.89 4.47 9.34
CA ASN A 53 -2.53 5.70 8.62
C ASN A 53 -2.92 5.70 7.13
N GLU A 54 -3.74 4.75 6.69
CA GLU A 54 -4.11 4.66 5.28
C GLU A 54 -4.78 5.93 4.74
N ARG A 55 -5.59 6.62 5.57
CA ARG A 55 -6.23 7.88 5.17
C ARG A 55 -5.18 8.94 4.83
N GLY A 56 -4.19 9.11 5.71
CA GLY A 56 -3.12 10.09 5.51
C GLY A 56 -2.22 9.72 4.33
N VAL A 57 -1.90 8.44 4.18
CA VAL A 57 -1.11 7.96 3.04
C VAL A 57 -1.86 8.24 1.73
N GLY A 58 -3.15 7.93 1.68
CA GLY A 58 -3.99 8.20 0.51
C GLY A 58 -4.03 9.69 0.16
N GLU A 59 -4.17 10.55 1.15
CA GLU A 59 -4.11 12.00 0.95
C GLU A 59 -2.80 12.42 0.32
N GLY A 60 -1.68 11.90 0.85
CA GLY A 60 -0.36 12.20 0.30
C GLY A 60 -0.21 11.77 -1.15
N ILE A 61 -0.72 10.58 -1.49
CA ILE A 61 -0.70 10.07 -2.86
C ILE A 61 -1.50 10.98 -3.79
N ARG A 62 -2.68 11.41 -3.37
CA ARG A 62 -3.55 12.27 -4.18
C ARG A 62 -3.06 13.70 -4.33
N THR A 63 -2.19 14.16 -3.42
CA THR A 63 -1.76 15.58 -3.37
C THR A 63 -0.27 15.78 -3.63
N CYS A 64 0.48 14.72 -3.98
CA CYS A 64 1.93 14.84 -4.19
C CYS A 64 2.32 15.43 -5.55
N GLY A 65 1.36 15.73 -6.41
CA GLY A 65 1.63 16.33 -7.72
C GLY A 65 1.92 15.34 -8.84
N LEU A 66 2.04 14.05 -8.53
CA LEU A 66 2.22 13.00 -9.51
C LEU A 66 0.88 12.39 -9.92
N LYS A 67 0.84 11.84 -11.12
CA LYS A 67 -0.31 11.04 -11.53
C LYS A 67 -0.31 9.72 -10.78
N ARG A 68 -1.50 9.17 -10.52
CA ARG A 68 -1.61 7.90 -9.77
C ARG A 68 -0.81 6.77 -10.41
N GLU A 69 -0.80 6.69 -11.73
CA GLU A 69 -0.07 5.65 -12.46
C GLU A 69 1.45 5.79 -12.39
N GLU A 70 1.97 6.92 -11.93
CA GLU A 70 3.41 7.10 -11.70
C GLU A 70 3.86 6.50 -10.37
N LEU A 71 2.92 6.12 -9.51
CA LEU A 71 3.21 5.55 -8.19
C LEU A 71 2.83 4.08 -8.14
N PHE A 72 3.62 3.31 -7.40
CA PHE A 72 3.30 1.94 -7.02
C PHE A 72 2.88 1.96 -5.55
N VAL A 73 1.63 1.62 -5.28
CA VAL A 73 1.04 1.72 -3.92
C VAL A 73 0.70 0.32 -3.43
N ALA A 74 1.26 -0.04 -2.28
CA ALA A 74 1.03 -1.32 -1.64
C ALA A 74 0.38 -1.13 -0.27
N SER A 75 -0.57 -2.01 0.05
CA SER A 75 -1.12 -2.14 1.40
C SER A 75 -1.19 -3.61 1.77
N LYS A 76 -1.72 -3.92 2.95
CA LYS A 76 -1.74 -5.27 3.48
C LYS A 76 -3.03 -5.55 4.23
N VAL A 77 -3.59 -6.74 3.99
CA VAL A 77 -4.76 -7.22 4.73
C VAL A 77 -4.32 -7.57 6.16
N ALA A 78 -5.00 -7.01 7.14
CA ALA A 78 -4.67 -7.23 8.55
C ALA A 78 -4.85 -8.70 8.95
N ALA A 79 -4.02 -9.16 9.88
CA ALA A 79 -3.96 -10.57 10.28
C ALA A 79 -5.26 -11.12 10.87
N GLU A 80 -6.11 -10.25 11.44
CA GLU A 80 -7.39 -10.65 12.02
C GLU A 80 -8.45 -11.04 10.98
N HIS A 81 -8.27 -10.65 9.70
CA HIS A 81 -9.20 -11.01 8.63
C HIS A 81 -8.84 -12.39 8.09
N LYS A 82 -9.57 -13.41 8.53
CA LYS A 82 -9.24 -14.82 8.23
C LYS A 82 -10.17 -15.49 7.24
N THR A 83 -11.23 -14.81 6.81
CA THR A 83 -12.15 -15.31 5.81
C THR A 83 -12.04 -14.50 4.52
N TYR A 84 -12.46 -15.10 3.41
CA TYR A 84 -12.49 -14.40 2.12
C TYR A 84 -13.36 -13.13 2.22
N GLU A 85 -14.55 -13.25 2.81
CA GLU A 85 -15.50 -12.15 2.89
C GLU A 85 -14.96 -10.99 3.71
N ASP A 86 -14.33 -11.27 4.86
CA ASP A 86 -13.74 -10.25 5.71
C ASP A 86 -12.58 -9.56 5.02
N ALA A 87 -11.72 -10.33 4.36
CA ALA A 87 -10.59 -9.77 3.63
C ALA A 87 -11.05 -8.91 2.46
N ALA A 88 -12.00 -9.38 1.67
CA ALA A 88 -12.53 -8.63 0.53
C ALA A 88 -13.15 -7.31 0.99
N ARG A 89 -13.96 -7.34 2.05
CA ARG A 89 -14.54 -6.13 2.64
C ARG A 89 -13.46 -5.17 3.11
N SER A 90 -12.42 -5.68 3.76
CA SER A 90 -11.34 -4.84 4.27
C SER A 90 -10.56 -4.16 3.14
N ILE A 91 -10.42 -4.81 1.98
CA ILE A 91 -9.78 -4.21 0.82
C ILE A 91 -10.62 -3.05 0.29
N ASP A 92 -11.94 -3.23 0.21
CA ASP A 92 -12.84 -2.14 -0.19
C ASP A 92 -12.74 -0.96 0.78
N GLU A 93 -12.65 -1.25 2.08
CA GLU A 93 -12.48 -0.21 3.11
C GLU A 93 -11.13 0.52 2.95
N THR A 94 -10.06 -0.19 2.61
CA THR A 94 -8.76 0.41 2.33
C THR A 94 -8.86 1.40 1.17
N LEU A 95 -9.46 0.98 0.06
CA LEU A 95 -9.65 1.87 -1.10
C LEU A 95 -10.48 3.09 -0.75
N GLU A 96 -11.53 2.90 0.06
CA GLU A 96 -12.38 3.99 0.51
C GLU A 96 -11.61 4.97 1.41
N LYS A 97 -10.86 4.46 2.39
CA LYS A 97 -10.03 5.30 3.28
C LYS A 97 -9.00 6.11 2.51
N MET A 98 -8.35 5.49 1.55
CA MET A 98 -7.32 6.13 0.74
C MET A 98 -7.90 7.00 -0.38
N CYS A 99 -9.18 6.87 -0.66
CA CYS A 99 -9.87 7.51 -1.79
C CYS A 99 -9.17 7.18 -3.11
N LEU A 100 -8.81 5.93 -3.30
CA LEU A 100 -8.18 5.41 -4.52
C LEU A 100 -9.10 4.40 -5.18
N THR A 101 -8.95 4.24 -6.48
CA THR A 101 -9.74 3.27 -7.25
C THR A 101 -9.03 1.91 -7.38
N TYR A 102 -7.73 1.88 -7.14
CA TYR A 102 -6.97 0.63 -7.18
C TYR A 102 -5.69 0.75 -6.35
N LEU A 103 -5.14 -0.41 -5.98
CA LEU A 103 -3.81 -0.57 -5.42
C LEU A 103 -2.98 -1.39 -6.41
N ASP A 104 -1.67 -1.16 -6.41
CA ASP A 104 -0.76 -1.94 -7.25
C ASP A 104 -0.43 -3.30 -6.63
N GLN A 105 -0.47 -3.37 -5.30
CA GLN A 105 -0.19 -4.61 -4.59
C GLN A 105 -0.97 -4.66 -3.28
N MET A 106 -1.52 -5.84 -2.97
CA MET A 106 -2.16 -6.10 -1.69
C MET A 106 -1.61 -7.40 -1.13
N LEU A 107 -0.92 -7.31 0.02
CA LEU A 107 -0.27 -8.43 0.66
C LEU A 107 -1.11 -8.96 1.82
N ILE A 108 -0.88 -10.21 2.21
CA ILE A 108 -1.40 -10.76 3.45
C ILE A 108 -0.39 -10.45 4.54
N HIS A 109 -0.82 -9.67 5.55
CA HIS A 109 0.07 -9.20 6.62
C HIS A 109 0.14 -10.25 7.73
N SER A 110 1.35 -10.74 8.01
CA SER A 110 1.58 -11.72 9.09
C SER A 110 0.59 -12.89 9.02
N PRO A 111 0.61 -13.70 7.96
CA PRO A 111 -0.39 -14.75 7.76
C PRO A 111 -0.28 -15.85 8.84
N GLN A 112 -1.16 -15.78 9.84
CA GLN A 112 -1.21 -16.72 10.96
C GLN A 112 -2.65 -16.88 11.44
N PRO A 113 -3.05 -18.09 11.89
CA PRO A 113 -2.35 -19.36 11.67
C PRO A 113 -2.49 -19.83 10.23
N TRP A 114 -1.46 -20.45 9.71
CA TRP A 114 -1.39 -20.88 8.31
C TRP A 114 -2.55 -21.74 7.86
N ARG A 115 -3.05 -22.61 8.75
CA ARG A 115 -4.08 -23.59 8.43
C ARG A 115 -5.48 -23.00 8.30
N GLU A 116 -5.70 -21.81 8.80
CA GLU A 116 -7.02 -21.18 8.83
C GLU A 116 -7.20 -20.12 7.74
N LEU A 117 -6.15 -19.88 6.95
CA LEU A 117 -6.20 -18.84 5.93
C LEU A 117 -6.91 -19.34 4.68
N SER A 118 -7.97 -18.62 4.30
CA SER A 118 -8.64 -18.79 3.01
C SER A 118 -8.35 -17.62 2.05
N LEU A 119 -7.41 -16.75 2.41
CA LEU A 119 -7.11 -15.52 1.69
C LEU A 119 -6.35 -15.74 0.38
N ILE A 120 -5.74 -16.90 0.21
CA ILE A 120 -4.90 -17.21 -0.95
C ILE A 120 -5.66 -17.18 -2.28
N HIS A 121 -6.97 -17.16 -2.23
CA HIS A 121 -7.83 -17.15 -3.40
C HIS A 121 -8.44 -15.78 -3.73
N ILE A 122 -8.03 -14.74 -3.01
CA ILE A 122 -8.51 -13.36 -3.24
C ILE A 122 -7.85 -12.76 -4.47
#